data_fbdf59fcd58a5ebfcfac1fdb23ee74fb
#
_entry.id   fbdf59fcd58a5ebfcfac1fdb23ee74fb
#
_cell.length_a   1.000
_cell.length_b   1.000
_cell.length_c   1.000
_cell.angle_alpha   90.00
_cell.angle_beta   90.00
_cell.angle_gamma   90.00
#
_symmetry.space_group_name_H-M   'P 1'
#
loop_
_entity.id
_entity.type
_entity.pdbx_description
1 polymer ?
#
loop_
_entity_poly.entity_id
_entity_poly.type
_entity_poly.pdbx_seq_one_letter_code
_entity_poly.pdbx_strand_id
1 'polypeptide(L)'
;AGLLTRVGNSLSSSNGKVRVEGHTDNVPVAFSERFNSNWDLSAARSASVADFFSRNSELEQSAITVAGFADTRPIDSNNTAAGRARNRRIEVIVDGS
;
A
#
# COMPACT_ATOMS: atom_id res chain seq x y z
N ALA A 1 -17.62 5.98 1.40
CA ALA A 1 -17.76 5.07 0.28
C ALA A 1 -16.97 5.59 -0.92
N GLY A 2 -15.94 5.01 -1.27
CA GLY A 2 -15.13 5.34 -2.43
C GLY A 2 -14.81 4.10 -3.22
N LEU A 3 -13.87 4.24 -4.13
CA LEU A 3 -13.44 3.14 -4.97
C LEU A 3 -12.93 1.96 -4.14
N LEU A 4 -12.11 2.22 -3.12
CA LEU A 4 -11.55 1.16 -2.28
C LEU A 4 -12.64 0.40 -1.52
N THR A 5 -13.66 1.11 -1.01
CA THR A 5 -14.80 0.47 -0.34
C THR A 5 -15.53 -0.46 -1.29
N ARG A 6 -15.78 -0.02 -2.54
CA ARG A 6 -16.45 -0.83 -3.55
C ARG A 6 -15.61 -2.04 -3.96
N VAL A 7 -14.30 -1.85 -4.11
CA VAL A 7 -13.39 -2.96 -4.40
C VAL A 7 -13.43 -4.00 -3.29
N GLY A 8 -13.33 -3.55 -2.03
CA GLY A 8 -13.38 -4.45 -0.89
C GLY A 8 -14.69 -5.23 -0.80
N ASN A 9 -15.83 -4.55 -1.02
CA ASN A 9 -17.13 -5.20 -0.99
C ASN A 9 -17.30 -6.21 -2.13
N SER A 10 -16.83 -5.87 -3.33
CA SER A 10 -16.86 -6.78 -4.48
C SER A 10 -16.01 -8.02 -4.23
N LEU A 11 -14.81 -7.86 -3.67
CA LEU A 11 -13.94 -8.99 -3.34
C LEU A 11 -14.54 -9.86 -2.25
N SER A 12 -15.16 -9.24 -1.24
CA SER A 12 -15.82 -9.99 -0.16
C SER A 12 -16.89 -10.92 -0.69
N SER A 13 -17.73 -10.44 -1.61
CA SER A 13 -18.81 -11.25 -2.16
C SER A 13 -18.32 -12.36 -3.10
N SER A 14 -17.09 -12.27 -3.62
CA SER A 14 -16.52 -13.30 -4.51
C SER A 14 -15.43 -14.13 -3.83
N ASN A 15 -15.27 -14.03 -2.51
CA ASN A 15 -14.20 -14.65 -1.74
C ASN A 15 -12.80 -14.25 -2.24
N GLY A 16 -12.68 -13.04 -2.77
CA GLY A 16 -11.42 -12.51 -3.24
C GLY A 16 -10.51 -12.08 -2.11
N LYS A 17 -9.26 -11.84 -2.46
CA LYS A 17 -8.23 -11.40 -1.53
C LYS A 17 -7.56 -10.14 -2.06
N VAL A 18 -6.99 -9.36 -1.15
CA VAL A 18 -6.25 -8.15 -1.50
C VAL A 18 -4.88 -8.16 -0.84
N ARG A 19 -3.88 -7.70 -1.58
CA ARG A 19 -2.55 -7.45 -1.06
C ARG A 19 -2.25 -5.98 -1.24
N VAL A 20 -1.88 -5.31 -0.16
CA VAL A 20 -1.53 -3.89 -0.18
C VAL A 20 -0.01 -3.78 -0.10
N GLU A 21 0.60 -3.15 -1.10
CA GLU A 21 2.05 -3.00 -1.21
C GLU A 21 2.43 -1.53 -1.18
N GLY A 22 3.30 -1.16 -0.24
CA GLY A 22 3.80 0.19 -0.11
C GLY A 22 5.19 0.33 -0.70
N HIS A 23 5.43 1.46 -1.37
CA HIS A 23 6.70 1.76 -2.03
C HIS A 23 7.11 3.19 -1.73
N THR A 24 8.41 3.42 -1.69
CA THR A 24 9.00 4.74 -1.49
C THR A 24 9.94 5.09 -2.63
N ASP A 25 10.39 6.35 -2.68
CA ASP A 25 11.58 6.71 -3.42
C ASP A 25 12.84 6.33 -2.61
N ASN A 26 14.01 6.70 -3.11
CA ASN A 26 15.28 6.37 -2.46
C ASN A 26 15.78 7.45 -1.49
N VAL A 27 14.98 8.45 -1.19
CA VAL A 27 15.37 9.49 -0.23
C VAL A 27 15.21 8.92 1.18
N PRO A 28 16.25 8.93 2.01
CA PRO A 28 16.15 8.40 3.37
C PRO A 28 15.19 9.22 4.24
N VAL A 29 14.56 8.56 5.22
CA VAL A 29 13.69 9.21 6.21
C VAL A 29 14.45 9.72 7.42
N ALA A 30 15.72 10.10 7.24
CA ALA A 30 16.67 10.39 8.32
C ALA A 30 16.22 11.47 9.32
N PHE A 31 15.31 12.34 8.92
CA PHE A 31 14.81 13.42 9.77
C PHE A 31 13.39 13.20 10.27
N SER A 32 12.82 12.01 10.04
CA SER A 32 11.49 11.69 10.54
C SER A 32 11.56 11.15 11.96
N GLU A 33 10.72 11.68 12.84
CA GLU A 33 10.54 11.13 14.18
C GLU A 33 9.56 9.94 14.18
N ARG A 34 8.81 9.74 13.11
CA ARG A 34 7.76 8.74 13.04
C ARG A 34 8.23 7.43 12.44
N PHE A 35 9.24 7.46 11.60
CA PHE A 35 9.69 6.28 10.85
C PHE A 35 11.19 6.15 10.93
N ASN A 36 11.66 4.92 11.11
CA ASN A 36 13.08 4.62 11.23
C ASN A 36 13.75 4.40 9.88
N SER A 37 12.97 4.04 8.86
CA SER A 37 13.49 3.70 7.54
C SER A 37 12.37 3.75 6.50
N ASN A 38 12.74 3.63 5.24
CA ASN A 38 11.76 3.48 4.15
C ASN A 38 10.99 2.15 4.25
N TRP A 39 11.59 1.13 4.85
CA TRP A 39 10.87 -0.11 5.15
C TRP A 39 9.71 0.15 6.11
N ASP A 40 10.00 0.84 7.20
CA ASP A 40 9.00 1.21 8.20
C ASP A 40 7.90 2.09 7.59
N LEU A 41 8.30 3.11 6.84
CA LEU A 41 7.38 4.03 6.18
C LEU A 41 6.45 3.30 5.20
N SER A 42 7.00 2.46 4.33
CA SER A 42 6.20 1.76 3.31
C SER A 42 5.25 0.75 3.95
N ALA A 43 5.70 0.03 4.97
CA ALA A 43 4.86 -0.90 5.71
C ALA A 43 3.72 -0.19 6.45
N ALA A 44 4.02 0.95 7.09
CA ALA A 44 3.02 1.72 7.82
C ALA A 44 1.93 2.28 6.89
N ARG A 45 2.32 2.76 5.71
CA ARG A 45 1.37 3.25 4.71
C ARG A 45 0.47 2.13 4.19
N SER A 46 1.04 0.97 3.92
CA SER A 46 0.27 -0.19 3.50
C SER A 46 -0.70 -0.64 4.60
N ALA A 47 -0.26 -0.63 5.84
CA ALA A 47 -1.11 -0.96 6.99
C ALA A 47 -2.29 0.01 7.11
N SER A 48 -2.08 1.30 6.85
CA SER A 48 -3.16 2.29 6.88
C SER A 48 -4.25 1.98 5.84
N VAL A 49 -3.85 1.54 4.65
CA VAL A 49 -4.80 1.15 3.61
C VAL A 49 -5.54 -0.13 4.00
N ALA A 50 -4.84 -1.10 4.59
CA ALA A 50 -5.46 -2.31 5.09
C ALA A 50 -6.50 -2.00 6.17
N ASP A 51 -6.18 -1.10 7.10
CA ASP A 51 -7.13 -0.64 8.11
C ASP A 51 -8.36 0.01 7.46
N PHE A 52 -8.17 0.77 6.39
CA PHE A 52 -9.29 1.36 5.67
C PHE A 52 -10.22 0.29 5.10
N PHE A 53 -9.67 -0.74 4.45
CA PHE A 53 -10.49 -1.87 3.96
C PHE A 53 -11.24 -2.54 5.08
N SER A 54 -10.56 -2.78 6.20
CA SER A 54 -11.14 -3.47 7.35
C SER A 54 -12.32 -2.71 7.97
N ARG A 55 -12.22 -1.37 7.98
CA ARG A 55 -13.25 -0.52 8.62
C ARG A 55 -14.35 -0.07 7.68
N ASN A 56 -14.07 0.01 6.39
CA ASN A 56 -14.94 0.67 5.41
C ASN A 56 -15.45 -0.26 4.31
N SER A 57 -15.18 -1.55 4.42
CA SER A 57 -15.70 -2.53 3.48
C SER A 57 -16.07 -3.82 4.22
N GLU A 58 -16.72 -4.74 3.51
CA GLU A 58 -17.10 -6.04 4.05
C GLU A 58 -16.00 -7.08 3.96
N LEU A 59 -14.83 -6.69 3.41
CA LEU A 59 -13.70 -7.60 3.27
C LEU A 59 -13.17 -8.01 4.63
N GLU A 60 -13.05 -9.33 4.86
CA GLU A 60 -12.56 -9.87 6.13
C GLU A 60 -11.05 -9.62 6.26
N GLN A 61 -10.59 -9.43 7.50
CA GLN A 61 -9.18 -9.19 7.77
C GLN A 61 -8.29 -10.32 7.26
N SER A 62 -8.77 -11.56 7.32
CA SER A 62 -8.01 -12.72 6.84
C SER A 62 -7.78 -12.70 5.33
N ALA A 63 -8.51 -11.88 4.58
CA ALA A 63 -8.35 -11.72 3.14
C ALA A 63 -7.37 -10.59 2.76
N ILE A 64 -6.78 -9.91 3.75
CA ILE A 64 -5.93 -8.74 3.53
C ILE A 64 -4.49 -9.10 3.89
N THR A 65 -3.56 -8.83 2.97
CA THR A 65 -2.12 -8.96 3.21
C THR A 65 -1.46 -7.59 3.03
N VAL A 66 -0.49 -7.29 3.85
CA VAL A 66 0.26 -6.03 3.82
C VAL A 66 1.73 -6.32 3.56
N ALA A 67 2.35 -5.53 2.69
CA ALA A 67 3.78 -5.60 2.45
C ALA A 67 4.37 -4.21 2.25
N GLY A 68 5.60 -4.01 2.73
CA GLY A 68 6.39 -2.82 2.50
C GLY A 68 7.64 -3.19 1.72
N PHE A 69 7.90 -2.49 0.63
CA PHE A 69 9.05 -2.77 -0.24
C PHE A 69 10.14 -1.69 -0.18
N ALA A 70 9.95 -0.63 0.62
CA ALA A 70 10.88 0.50 0.66
C ALA A 70 11.13 1.03 -0.76
N ASP A 71 12.38 1.26 -1.12
CA ASP A 71 12.75 1.75 -2.46
C ASP A 71 13.24 0.65 -3.41
N THR A 72 12.94 -0.61 -3.10
CA THR A 72 13.50 -1.75 -3.83
C THR A 72 12.83 -2.03 -5.16
N ARG A 73 11.67 -1.45 -5.44
CA ARG A 73 10.88 -1.70 -6.66
C ARG A 73 10.46 -0.38 -7.33
N PRO A 74 11.42 0.39 -7.86
CA PRO A 74 11.09 1.64 -8.53
C PRO A 74 10.37 1.38 -9.85
N ILE A 75 9.42 2.25 -10.20
CA ILE A 75 8.74 2.24 -11.49
C ILE A 75 9.22 3.39 -12.39
N ASP A 76 10.04 4.29 -11.83
CA ASP A 76 10.60 5.41 -12.55
C ASP A 76 11.96 5.77 -11.94
N SER A 77 12.64 6.76 -12.54
CA SER A 77 13.92 7.23 -12.06
C SER A 77 13.81 7.95 -10.73
N ASN A 78 14.68 7.63 -9.78
CA ASN A 78 14.83 8.39 -8.55
C ASN A 78 15.68 9.64 -8.72
N ASN A 79 16.25 9.87 -9.93
CA ASN A 79 17.10 11.03 -10.21
C ASN A 79 16.30 12.29 -10.51
N THR A 80 14.99 12.18 -10.72
CA THR A 80 14.11 13.33 -10.97
C THR A 80 13.01 13.39 -9.91
N ALA A 81 12.55 14.61 -9.63
CA ALA A 81 11.45 14.80 -8.69
C ALA A 81 10.16 14.10 -9.17
N ALA A 82 9.89 14.16 -10.47
CA ALA A 82 8.71 13.50 -11.05
C ALA A 82 8.80 11.98 -10.91
N GLY A 83 9.99 11.41 -11.17
CA GLY A 83 10.20 9.97 -11.02
C GLY A 83 10.06 9.52 -9.56
N ARG A 84 10.64 10.27 -8.62
CA ARG A 84 10.48 9.99 -7.20
C ARG A 84 9.01 10.02 -6.77
N ALA A 85 8.25 10.98 -7.26
CA ALA A 85 6.82 11.07 -6.95
C ALA A 85 6.07 9.84 -7.42
N ARG A 86 6.40 9.30 -8.59
CA ARG A 86 5.79 8.06 -9.09
C ARG A 86 6.18 6.84 -8.25
N ASN A 87 7.40 6.82 -7.73
CA ASN A 87 7.87 5.72 -6.89
C ASN A 87 7.19 5.70 -5.52
N ARG A 88 6.80 6.86 -4.98
CA ARG A 88 6.06 6.96 -3.72
C ARG A 88 4.59 6.60 -3.96
N ARG A 89 4.27 5.33 -3.79
CA ARG A 89 2.93 4.83 -4.14
C ARG A 89 2.49 3.68 -3.27
N ILE A 90 1.19 3.45 -3.28
CA ILE A 90 0.57 2.22 -2.77
C ILE A 90 -0.01 1.48 -3.97
N GLU A 91 0.29 0.19 -4.06
CA GLU A 91 -0.34 -0.70 -5.05
C GLU A 91 -1.28 -1.65 -4.34
N VAL A 92 -2.49 -1.75 -4.85
CA VAL A 92 -3.48 -2.69 -4.33
C VAL A 92 -3.66 -3.78 -5.38
N ILE A 93 -3.17 -4.97 -5.04
CA ILE A 93 -3.22 -6.13 -5.93
C ILE A 93 -4.41 -6.99 -5.51
N VAL A 94 -5.30 -7.26 -6.43
CA VAL A 94 -6.51 -8.03 -6.15
C VAL A 94 -6.41 -9.41 -6.78
N ASP A 95 -6.89 -10.41 -6.03
CA ASP A 95 -7.04 -11.77 -6.48
C ASP A 95 -8.50 -12.13 -6.28
N GLY A 96 -9.26 -12.18 -7.36
CA GLY A 96 -10.71 -12.33 -7.33
C GLY A 96 -11.21 -13.75 -7.43
N SER A 97 -10.33 -14.72 -7.34
CA SER A 97 -10.77 -16.12 -7.50
C SER A 97 -11.52 -16.67 -6.27
#